data_88c2836c1ca1cbe09813f4403acfaa14
#
_entry.id   88c2836c1ca1cbe09813f4403acfaa14
#
_cell.length_a   1.000
_cell.length_b   1.000
_cell.length_c   1.000
_cell.angle_alpha   90.00
_cell.angle_beta   90.00
_cell.angle_gamma   90.00
#
_symmetry.space_group_name_H-M   'P 1'
#
loop_
_entity.id
_entity.type
_entity.pdbx_description
1 polymer ?
#
loop_
_entity_poly.entity_id
_entity_poly.type
_entity_poly.pdbx_seq_one_letter_code
_entity_poly.pdbx_strand_id
1 'polypeptide(L)'
;MLDAWGDHPVVAQTLQEASDALGEDVAKLIHEGPKEALALTTNTQPVMLVAGVAAYRVWMSEVGVAPSAVAGHSLGEYTALVAAGALTLKQAAPLVRLRAQAMQEAVPVGVGAMAAILGMDAARVTAGCFEVTQSFGAGSAEIVEAVNFNDPAQTVIAGSKAAVDKACEVLKANGAKRALPLPVSAPFHSSLMKPAAEKLK
;
A
#
# COMPACT_ATOMS: atom_id res chain seq x y z
N MET A 1 -4.56 6.64 15.21
CA MET A 1 -4.10 7.25 13.95
C MET A 1 -4.40 8.73 13.90
N LEU A 2 -5.58 9.16 14.32
CA LEU A 2 -6.00 10.56 14.34
C LEU A 2 -6.03 11.17 15.74
N ASP A 3 -5.63 10.43 16.76
CA ASP A 3 -5.73 10.81 18.18
C ASP A 3 -4.96 12.10 18.53
N ALA A 4 -3.87 12.38 17.81
CA ALA A 4 -3.10 13.61 17.99
C ALA A 4 -3.88 14.90 17.63
N TRP A 5 -4.96 14.77 16.84
CA TRP A 5 -5.79 15.90 16.42
C TRP A 5 -6.95 16.17 17.39
N GLY A 6 -7.19 15.27 18.38
CA GLY A 6 -8.30 15.40 19.32
C GLY A 6 -9.64 15.58 18.62
N ASP A 7 -10.45 16.52 19.14
CA ASP A 7 -11.78 16.83 18.61
C ASP A 7 -11.78 17.89 17.50
N HIS A 8 -10.73 17.93 16.66
CA HIS A 8 -10.62 18.94 15.61
C HIS A 8 -11.79 18.84 14.63
N PRO A 9 -12.56 19.91 14.39
CA PRO A 9 -13.82 19.84 13.63
C PRO A 9 -13.60 19.40 12.17
N VAL A 10 -12.49 19.77 11.56
CA VAL A 10 -12.13 19.35 10.18
C VAL A 10 -11.90 17.84 10.09
N VAL A 11 -11.37 17.22 11.15
CA VAL A 11 -11.21 15.76 11.21
C VAL A 11 -12.58 15.10 11.27
N ALA A 12 -13.46 15.55 12.17
CA ALA A 12 -14.81 15.00 12.29
C ALA A 12 -15.61 15.12 10.97
N GLN A 13 -15.54 16.27 10.31
CA GLN A 13 -16.16 16.48 9.00
C GLN A 13 -15.61 15.54 7.93
N THR A 14 -14.29 15.33 7.91
CA THR A 14 -13.65 14.45 6.93
C THR A 14 -14.05 12.98 7.15
N LEU A 15 -14.13 12.55 8.40
CA LEU A 15 -14.60 11.21 8.77
C LEU A 15 -16.06 11.01 8.38
N GLN A 16 -16.93 12.01 8.61
CA GLN A 16 -18.34 11.94 8.22
C GLN A 16 -18.50 11.86 6.70
N GLU A 17 -17.80 12.72 5.94
CA GLU A 17 -17.83 12.69 4.47
C GLU A 17 -17.40 11.33 3.91
N ALA A 18 -16.35 10.75 4.47
CA ALA A 18 -15.88 9.43 4.06
C ALA A 18 -16.86 8.32 4.42
N SER A 19 -17.45 8.38 5.61
CA SER A 19 -18.46 7.42 6.08
C SER A 19 -19.70 7.44 5.17
N ASP A 20 -20.18 8.64 4.82
CA ASP A 20 -21.31 8.80 3.90
C ASP A 20 -20.99 8.27 2.50
N ALA A 21 -19.75 8.50 2.01
CA ALA A 21 -19.32 8.04 0.70
C ALA A 21 -19.16 6.50 0.60
N LEU A 22 -18.78 5.86 1.70
CA LEU A 22 -18.56 4.42 1.77
C LEU A 22 -19.78 3.63 2.26
N GLY A 23 -20.77 4.31 2.87
CA GLY A 23 -21.92 3.67 3.50
C GLY A 23 -21.55 2.87 4.75
N GLU A 24 -20.47 3.24 5.44
CA GLU A 24 -19.97 2.56 6.63
C GLU A 24 -19.37 3.55 7.63
N ASP A 25 -19.33 3.20 8.91
CA ASP A 25 -18.79 4.07 9.97
C ASP A 25 -17.25 3.96 10.02
N VAL A 26 -16.58 4.80 9.23
CA VAL A 26 -15.12 4.87 9.17
C VAL A 26 -14.52 5.37 10.48
N ALA A 27 -15.21 6.28 11.18
CA ALA A 27 -14.75 6.80 12.46
C ALA A 27 -14.67 5.68 13.51
N LYS A 28 -15.73 4.87 13.62
CA LYS A 28 -15.77 3.71 14.51
C LYS A 28 -14.66 2.73 14.19
N LEU A 29 -14.46 2.40 12.91
CA LEU A 29 -13.38 1.50 12.48
C LEU A 29 -11.99 2.02 12.91
N ILE A 30 -11.75 3.32 12.77
CA ILE A 30 -10.45 3.94 13.13
C ILE A 30 -10.22 3.93 14.64
N HIS A 31 -11.23 4.25 15.44
CA HIS A 31 -11.10 4.45 16.88
C HIS A 31 -11.24 3.14 17.68
N GLU A 32 -12.13 2.27 17.27
CA GLU A 32 -12.49 1.07 18.02
C GLU A 32 -11.91 -0.22 17.39
N GLY A 33 -11.50 -0.19 16.11
CA GLY A 33 -10.97 -1.33 15.40
C GLY A 33 -12.01 -2.39 15.05
N PRO A 34 -11.71 -3.69 15.17
CA PRO A 34 -10.50 -4.28 15.76
C PRO A 34 -9.25 -4.14 14.88
N LYS A 35 -8.07 -4.36 15.45
CA LYS A 35 -6.78 -4.22 14.72
C LYS A 35 -6.70 -5.13 13.51
N GLU A 36 -7.27 -6.33 13.61
CA GLU A 36 -7.33 -7.32 12.54
C GLU A 36 -8.16 -6.81 11.36
N ALA A 37 -9.27 -6.11 11.62
CA ALA A 37 -10.06 -5.47 10.57
C ALA A 37 -9.29 -4.33 9.90
N LEU A 38 -8.57 -3.51 10.67
CA LEU A 38 -7.72 -2.45 10.14
C LEU A 38 -6.55 -2.99 9.29
N ALA A 39 -6.06 -4.20 9.58
CA ALA A 39 -4.97 -4.83 8.84
C ALA A 39 -5.41 -5.41 7.48
N LEU A 40 -6.71 -5.59 7.26
CA LEU A 40 -7.23 -6.01 5.95
C LEU A 40 -7.03 -4.87 4.94
N THR A 41 -6.40 -5.16 3.79
CA THR A 41 -6.11 -4.12 2.79
C THR A 41 -7.37 -3.40 2.31
N THR A 42 -8.51 -4.09 2.31
CA THR A 42 -9.83 -3.52 1.97
C THR A 42 -10.24 -2.40 2.91
N ASN A 43 -9.80 -2.42 4.16
CA ASN A 43 -10.04 -1.39 5.17
C ASN A 43 -8.85 -0.44 5.32
N THR A 44 -7.61 -0.99 5.32
CA THR A 44 -6.39 -0.18 5.46
C THR A 44 -6.34 0.94 4.42
N GLN A 45 -6.63 0.63 3.16
CA GLN A 45 -6.50 1.63 2.08
C GLN A 45 -7.48 2.80 2.25
N PRO A 46 -8.80 2.61 2.40
CA PRO A 46 -9.72 3.72 2.67
C PRO A 46 -9.37 4.49 3.94
N VAL A 47 -9.03 3.81 5.03
CA VAL A 47 -8.65 4.45 6.30
C VAL A 47 -7.41 5.34 6.14
N MET A 48 -6.38 4.88 5.42
CA MET A 48 -5.17 5.66 5.15
C MET A 48 -5.45 6.86 4.24
N LEU A 49 -6.33 6.71 3.23
CA LEU A 49 -6.79 7.83 2.41
C LEU A 49 -7.44 8.91 3.29
N VAL A 50 -8.40 8.50 4.11
CA VAL A 50 -9.17 9.42 4.96
C VAL A 50 -8.26 10.13 5.97
N ALA A 51 -7.36 9.39 6.61
CA ALA A 51 -6.41 9.96 7.56
C ALA A 51 -5.45 10.97 6.89
N GLY A 52 -4.95 10.65 5.69
CA GLY A 52 -4.10 11.57 4.93
C GLY A 52 -4.82 12.84 4.49
N VAL A 53 -6.07 12.71 4.01
CA VAL A 53 -6.90 13.86 3.63
C VAL A 53 -7.27 14.70 4.86
N ALA A 54 -7.59 14.09 5.99
CA ALA A 54 -7.87 14.79 7.23
C ALA A 54 -6.65 15.61 7.68
N ALA A 55 -5.46 15.02 7.70
CA ALA A 55 -4.23 15.72 8.04
C ALA A 55 -3.94 16.90 7.10
N TYR A 56 -4.12 16.73 5.79
CA TYR A 56 -3.98 17.80 4.82
C TYR A 56 -4.99 18.94 5.05
N ARG A 57 -6.26 18.60 5.31
CA ARG A 57 -7.30 19.61 5.56
C ARG A 57 -7.06 20.37 6.86
N VAL A 58 -6.54 19.70 7.91
CA VAL A 58 -6.13 20.38 9.15
C VAL A 58 -4.99 21.34 8.86
N TRP A 59 -3.95 20.90 8.13
CA TRP A 59 -2.87 21.79 7.70
C TRP A 59 -3.43 23.05 6.98
N MET A 60 -4.34 22.86 6.04
CA MET A 60 -4.93 23.98 5.29
C MET A 60 -5.77 24.90 6.16
N SER A 61 -6.46 24.37 7.19
CA SER A 61 -7.27 25.19 8.11
C SER A 61 -6.44 25.99 9.11
N GLU A 62 -5.31 25.42 9.58
CA GLU A 62 -4.48 26.01 10.61
C GLU A 62 -3.34 26.89 10.04
N VAL A 63 -2.77 26.49 8.92
CA VAL A 63 -1.60 27.15 8.31
C VAL A 63 -1.99 27.95 7.07
N GLY A 64 -2.95 27.47 6.27
CA GLY A 64 -3.47 28.14 5.08
C GLY A 64 -2.50 28.19 3.88
N VAL A 65 -1.31 27.61 3.99
CA VAL A 65 -0.31 27.60 2.91
C VAL A 65 -0.44 26.33 2.10
N ALA A 66 -0.90 26.46 0.87
CA ALA A 66 -0.98 25.34 -0.06
C ALA A 66 0.42 24.88 -0.50
N PRO A 67 0.69 23.57 -0.55
CA PRO A 67 1.94 23.06 -1.09
C PRO A 67 2.02 23.36 -2.60
N SER A 68 3.23 23.64 -3.10
CA SER A 68 3.48 23.84 -4.53
C SER A 68 3.41 22.55 -5.34
N ALA A 69 3.61 21.41 -4.69
CA ALA A 69 3.52 20.08 -5.26
C ALA A 69 3.08 19.07 -4.20
N VAL A 70 2.38 18.05 -4.64
CA VAL A 70 1.98 16.91 -3.81
C VAL A 70 2.37 15.61 -4.51
N ALA A 71 2.78 14.60 -3.74
CA ALA A 71 3.11 13.28 -4.24
C ALA A 71 2.65 12.22 -3.25
N GLY A 72 2.41 11.02 -3.74
CA GLY A 72 1.98 9.92 -2.91
C GLY A 72 2.55 8.58 -3.37
N HIS A 73 2.96 7.74 -2.42
CA HIS A 73 3.41 6.38 -2.67
C HIS A 73 2.21 5.42 -2.64
N SER A 74 2.01 4.65 -3.72
CA SER A 74 0.92 3.67 -3.84
C SER A 74 -0.46 4.29 -3.55
N LEU A 75 -1.09 3.93 -2.44
CA LEU A 75 -2.35 4.54 -1.98
C LEU A 75 -2.24 6.06 -1.79
N GLY A 76 -1.10 6.55 -1.33
CA GLY A 76 -0.85 7.96 -1.10
C GLY A 76 -1.06 8.84 -2.33
N GLU A 77 -0.97 8.29 -3.55
CA GLU A 77 -1.30 8.99 -4.80
C GLU A 77 -2.75 9.49 -4.82
N TYR A 78 -3.69 8.68 -4.33
CA TYR A 78 -5.09 9.11 -4.22
C TYR A 78 -5.29 10.23 -3.21
N THR A 79 -4.54 10.21 -2.10
CA THR A 79 -4.51 11.33 -1.15
C THR A 79 -3.94 12.58 -1.81
N ALA A 80 -2.88 12.45 -2.59
CA ALA A 80 -2.28 13.56 -3.33
C ALA A 80 -3.25 14.13 -4.39
N LEU A 81 -4.00 13.28 -5.10
CA LEU A 81 -5.02 13.70 -6.06
C LEU A 81 -6.16 14.48 -5.38
N VAL A 82 -6.57 14.06 -4.18
CA VAL A 82 -7.56 14.81 -3.40
C VAL A 82 -6.99 16.15 -2.92
N ALA A 83 -5.75 16.17 -2.43
CA ALA A 83 -5.09 17.40 -2.00
C ALA A 83 -4.89 18.39 -3.16
N ALA A 84 -4.61 17.89 -4.36
CA ALA A 84 -4.50 18.70 -5.59
C ALA A 84 -5.85 19.15 -6.17
N GLY A 85 -6.98 18.70 -5.60
CA GLY A 85 -8.32 19.01 -6.12
C GLY A 85 -8.70 18.28 -7.40
N ALA A 86 -7.90 17.29 -7.84
CA ALA A 86 -8.21 16.45 -9.00
C ALA A 86 -9.35 15.47 -8.74
N LEU A 87 -9.50 15.04 -7.48
CA LEU A 87 -10.61 14.23 -7.00
C LEU A 87 -11.20 14.85 -5.73
N THR A 88 -12.50 14.65 -5.52
CA THR A 88 -13.11 14.87 -4.20
C THR A 88 -12.89 13.63 -3.32
N LEU A 89 -12.93 13.79 -1.99
CA LEU A 89 -12.88 12.64 -1.08
C LEU A 89 -14.06 11.68 -1.34
N LYS A 90 -15.24 12.23 -1.64
CA LYS A 90 -16.44 11.47 -1.98
C LYS A 90 -16.23 10.56 -3.21
N GLN A 91 -15.42 10.98 -4.18
CA GLN A 91 -15.06 10.17 -5.36
C GLN A 91 -13.93 9.20 -5.04
N ALA A 92 -12.91 9.65 -4.31
CA ALA A 92 -11.73 8.87 -4.03
C ALA A 92 -11.99 7.69 -3.07
N ALA A 93 -12.86 7.87 -2.06
CA ALA A 93 -13.09 6.83 -1.06
C ALA A 93 -13.66 5.53 -1.65
N PRO A 94 -14.75 5.53 -2.45
CA PRO A 94 -15.25 4.31 -3.08
C PRO A 94 -14.27 3.77 -4.14
N LEU A 95 -13.53 4.62 -4.86
CA LEU A 95 -12.51 4.18 -5.82
C LEU A 95 -11.38 3.43 -5.11
N VAL A 96 -10.91 3.94 -3.97
CA VAL A 96 -9.88 3.28 -3.17
C VAL A 96 -10.39 1.98 -2.54
N ARG A 97 -11.66 1.92 -2.17
CA ARG A 97 -12.30 0.67 -1.73
C ARG A 97 -12.30 -0.38 -2.85
N LEU A 98 -12.70 0.02 -4.05
CA LEU A 98 -12.65 -0.85 -5.25
C LEU A 98 -11.23 -1.33 -5.53
N ARG A 99 -10.24 -0.42 -5.47
CA ARG A 99 -8.83 -0.78 -5.63
C ARG A 99 -8.39 -1.83 -4.63
N ALA A 100 -8.70 -1.63 -3.36
CA ALA A 100 -8.31 -2.54 -2.29
C ALA A 100 -8.94 -3.93 -2.46
N GLN A 101 -10.21 -3.99 -2.85
CA GLN A 101 -10.92 -5.24 -3.17
C GLN A 101 -10.30 -5.94 -4.38
N ALA A 102 -10.08 -5.22 -5.48
CA ALA A 102 -9.46 -5.77 -6.69
C ALA A 102 -8.07 -6.35 -6.41
N MET A 103 -7.26 -5.66 -5.60
CA MET A 103 -5.92 -6.13 -5.22
C MET A 103 -5.98 -7.36 -4.29
N GLN A 104 -6.95 -7.42 -3.37
CA GLN A 104 -7.13 -8.58 -2.49
C GLN A 104 -7.62 -9.81 -3.25
N GLU A 105 -8.47 -9.62 -4.27
CA GLU A 105 -9.02 -10.69 -5.08
C GLU A 105 -8.06 -11.21 -6.15
N ALA A 106 -7.03 -10.43 -6.51
CA ALA A 106 -6.09 -10.78 -7.57
C ALA A 106 -5.29 -12.05 -7.27
N VAL A 107 -5.01 -12.32 -5.99
CA VAL A 107 -4.26 -13.50 -5.53
C VAL A 107 -4.90 -14.05 -4.26
N PRO A 108 -5.15 -15.35 -4.16
CA PRO A 108 -5.65 -15.96 -2.95
C PRO A 108 -4.75 -15.67 -1.74
N VAL A 109 -5.36 -15.50 -0.57
CA VAL A 109 -4.62 -15.25 0.68
C VAL A 109 -3.65 -16.39 0.95
N GLY A 110 -2.39 -16.05 1.29
CA GLY A 110 -1.33 -17.01 1.59
C GLY A 110 -0.56 -17.53 0.38
N VAL A 111 -1.00 -17.24 -0.84
CA VAL A 111 -0.29 -17.61 -2.08
C VAL A 111 0.81 -16.61 -2.43
N GLY A 112 0.57 -15.33 -2.16
CA GLY A 112 1.55 -14.26 -2.38
C GLY A 112 2.23 -13.82 -1.09
N ALA A 113 3.38 -13.16 -1.25
CA ALA A 113 4.13 -12.55 -0.15
C ALA A 113 4.88 -11.29 -0.58
N MET A 114 5.34 -10.53 0.41
CA MET A 114 6.24 -9.39 0.22
C MET A 114 7.34 -9.40 1.29
N ALA A 115 8.50 -8.85 0.96
CA ALA A 115 9.57 -8.65 1.92
C ALA A 115 10.34 -7.35 1.63
N ALA A 116 10.82 -6.69 2.68
CA ALA A 116 11.72 -5.55 2.56
C ALA A 116 13.18 -6.02 2.61
N ILE A 117 13.94 -5.69 1.58
CA ILE A 117 15.38 -5.96 1.46
C ILE A 117 16.12 -4.69 1.82
N LEU A 118 16.96 -4.76 2.87
CA LEU A 118 17.69 -3.64 3.42
C LEU A 118 19.20 -3.80 3.23
N GLY A 119 19.88 -2.70 2.94
CA GLY A 119 21.33 -2.62 2.85
C GLY A 119 21.92 -3.27 1.58
N MET A 120 21.12 -3.34 0.51
CA MET A 120 21.54 -3.76 -0.83
C MET A 120 20.95 -2.79 -1.85
N ASP A 121 21.70 -2.44 -2.88
CA ASP A 121 21.23 -1.56 -3.96
C ASP A 121 20.14 -2.23 -4.82
N ALA A 122 19.29 -1.39 -5.40
CA ALA A 122 18.12 -1.83 -6.15
C ALA A 122 18.47 -2.70 -7.37
N ALA A 123 19.59 -2.45 -8.04
CA ALA A 123 20.00 -3.22 -9.20
C ALA A 123 20.34 -4.67 -8.83
N ARG A 124 21.08 -4.86 -7.72
CA ARG A 124 21.40 -6.19 -7.19
C ARG A 124 20.15 -6.93 -6.69
N VAL A 125 19.23 -6.23 -6.02
CA VAL A 125 17.95 -6.83 -5.61
C VAL A 125 17.16 -7.28 -6.84
N THR A 126 17.05 -6.44 -7.87
CA THR A 126 16.35 -6.78 -9.11
C THR A 126 16.97 -7.99 -9.82
N ALA A 127 18.31 -8.03 -9.94
CA ALA A 127 19.02 -9.16 -10.53
C ALA A 127 18.77 -10.45 -9.75
N GLY A 128 18.86 -10.41 -8.42
CA GLY A 128 18.60 -11.59 -7.57
C GLY A 128 17.16 -12.08 -7.66
N CYS A 129 16.17 -11.18 -7.74
CA CYS A 129 14.78 -11.56 -7.99
C CYS A 129 14.63 -12.29 -9.34
N PHE A 130 15.28 -11.79 -10.39
CA PHE A 130 15.27 -12.41 -11.70
C PHE A 130 15.90 -13.81 -11.67
N GLU A 131 17.08 -13.96 -11.07
CA GLU A 131 17.76 -15.25 -10.92
C GLU A 131 16.91 -16.27 -10.17
N VAL A 132 16.29 -15.85 -9.06
CA VAL A 132 15.41 -16.72 -8.27
C VAL A 132 14.19 -17.15 -9.09
N THR A 133 13.54 -16.23 -9.81
CA THR A 133 12.42 -16.56 -10.70
C THR A 133 12.83 -17.57 -11.75
N GLN A 134 13.97 -17.36 -12.43
CA GLN A 134 14.50 -18.30 -13.43
C GLN A 134 14.82 -19.68 -12.84
N SER A 135 15.24 -19.76 -11.58
CA SER A 135 15.59 -21.01 -10.91
C SER A 135 14.41 -21.97 -10.67
N PHE A 136 13.18 -21.52 -10.81
CA PHE A 136 11.99 -22.38 -10.77
C PHE A 136 11.67 -23.05 -12.10
N GLY A 137 12.37 -22.67 -13.17
CA GLY A 137 12.25 -23.26 -14.50
C GLY A 137 11.20 -22.59 -15.39
N ALA A 138 11.32 -22.84 -16.68
CA ALA A 138 10.42 -22.29 -17.68
C ALA A 138 8.99 -22.83 -17.48
N GLY A 139 8.01 -21.92 -17.51
CA GLY A 139 6.59 -22.27 -17.33
C GLY A 139 6.14 -22.38 -15.87
N SER A 140 7.02 -22.17 -14.90
CA SER A 140 6.64 -22.07 -13.49
C SER A 140 5.79 -20.82 -13.25
N ALA A 141 4.79 -20.93 -12.35
CA ALA A 141 4.01 -19.80 -11.86
C ALA A 141 4.73 -19.05 -10.71
N GLU A 142 5.86 -19.58 -10.24
CA GLU A 142 6.65 -18.99 -9.16
C GLU A 142 7.44 -17.79 -9.67
N ILE A 143 7.11 -16.60 -9.17
CA ILE A 143 7.77 -15.34 -9.54
C ILE A 143 8.08 -14.50 -8.32
N VAL A 144 9.16 -13.74 -8.38
CA VAL A 144 9.46 -12.66 -7.44
C VAL A 144 10.04 -11.46 -8.19
N GLU A 145 9.61 -10.27 -7.84
CA GLU A 145 9.95 -9.01 -8.50
C GLU A 145 10.33 -7.95 -7.47
N ALA A 146 11.27 -7.06 -7.82
CA ALA A 146 11.52 -5.83 -7.09
C ALA A 146 10.41 -4.84 -7.45
N VAL A 147 9.65 -4.38 -6.47
CA VAL A 147 8.39 -3.64 -6.73
C VAL A 147 8.35 -2.23 -6.15
N ASN A 148 8.99 -1.97 -5.00
CA ASN A 148 9.05 -0.62 -4.44
C ASN A 148 10.51 -0.24 -4.16
N PHE A 149 10.96 0.81 -4.80
CA PHE A 149 12.30 1.38 -4.66
C PHE A 149 12.24 2.59 -3.72
N ASN A 150 12.17 2.29 -2.41
CA ASN A 150 11.86 3.30 -1.38
C ASN A 150 13.06 4.18 -1.01
N ASP A 151 14.28 3.62 -1.13
CA ASP A 151 15.54 4.27 -0.77
C ASP A 151 16.66 3.57 -1.57
N PRO A 152 17.81 4.21 -1.83
CA PRO A 152 18.95 3.56 -2.53
C PRO A 152 19.38 2.21 -1.94
N ALA A 153 19.11 1.96 -0.64
CA ALA A 153 19.45 0.72 0.03
C ALA A 153 18.22 -0.01 0.61
N GLN A 154 17.02 0.35 0.18
CA GLN A 154 15.77 -0.30 0.61
C GLN A 154 14.85 -0.55 -0.57
N THR A 155 14.70 -1.81 -0.93
CA THR A 155 13.79 -2.28 -1.98
C THR A 155 12.81 -3.30 -1.40
N VAL A 156 11.53 -3.17 -1.74
CA VAL A 156 10.54 -4.21 -1.43
C VAL A 156 10.44 -5.15 -2.61
N ILE A 157 10.39 -6.45 -2.30
CA ILE A 157 10.14 -7.53 -3.27
C ILE A 157 8.76 -8.12 -3.02
N ALA A 158 8.11 -8.57 -4.09
CA ALA A 158 6.80 -9.20 -4.03
C ALA A 158 6.67 -10.29 -5.09
N GLY A 159 5.84 -11.28 -4.81
CA GLY A 159 5.61 -12.40 -5.71
C GLY A 159 4.89 -13.56 -5.05
N SER A 160 5.02 -14.75 -5.62
CA SER A 160 4.53 -15.96 -4.98
C SER A 160 5.33 -16.25 -3.70
N LYS A 161 4.67 -16.83 -2.71
CA LYS A 161 5.28 -17.03 -1.38
C LYS A 161 6.59 -17.80 -1.46
N ALA A 162 6.63 -18.92 -2.21
CA ALA A 162 7.83 -19.74 -2.34
C ALA A 162 8.99 -18.97 -2.99
N ALA A 163 8.71 -18.16 -4.00
CA ALA A 163 9.74 -17.37 -4.67
C ALA A 163 10.25 -16.21 -3.79
N VAL A 164 9.36 -15.54 -3.03
CA VAL A 164 9.76 -14.49 -2.08
C VAL A 164 10.62 -15.07 -0.94
N ASP A 165 10.21 -16.21 -0.35
CA ASP A 165 10.97 -16.88 0.71
C ASP A 165 12.39 -17.24 0.20
N LYS A 166 12.50 -17.86 -0.97
CA LYS A 166 13.79 -18.19 -1.61
C LYS A 166 14.62 -16.93 -1.92
N ALA A 167 14.00 -15.87 -2.41
CA ALA A 167 14.68 -14.60 -2.69
C ALA A 167 15.24 -13.96 -1.41
N CYS A 168 14.53 -14.03 -0.30
CA CYS A 168 15.04 -13.57 0.99
C CYS A 168 16.32 -14.29 1.41
N GLU A 169 16.39 -15.61 1.22
CA GLU A 169 17.59 -16.40 1.52
C GLU A 169 18.75 -16.04 0.59
N VAL A 170 18.52 -16.04 -0.72
CA VAL A 170 19.53 -15.73 -1.73
C VAL A 170 20.08 -14.32 -1.57
N LEU A 171 19.21 -13.30 -1.41
CA LEU A 171 19.65 -11.91 -1.25
C LEU A 171 20.42 -11.69 0.04
N LYS A 172 20.07 -12.37 1.15
CA LYS A 172 20.86 -12.35 2.37
C LYS A 172 22.23 -12.98 2.17
N ALA A 173 22.31 -14.13 1.52
CA ALA A 173 23.59 -14.78 1.19
C ALA A 173 24.47 -13.89 0.30
N ASN A 174 23.86 -13.10 -0.58
CA ASN A 174 24.53 -12.17 -1.49
C ASN A 174 24.82 -10.79 -0.87
N GLY A 175 24.64 -10.63 0.45
CA GLY A 175 25.09 -9.45 1.20
C GLY A 175 24.02 -8.43 1.58
N ALA A 176 22.73 -8.72 1.43
CA ALA A 176 21.68 -7.88 2.03
C ALA A 176 21.79 -7.94 3.56
N LYS A 177 21.74 -6.78 4.21
CA LYS A 177 21.83 -6.70 5.67
C LYS A 177 20.64 -7.36 6.36
N ARG A 178 19.44 -7.18 5.77
CA ARG A 178 18.18 -7.77 6.27
C ARG A 178 17.27 -8.11 5.10
N ALA A 179 16.52 -9.19 5.23
CA ALA A 179 15.35 -9.52 4.43
C ALA A 179 14.20 -9.75 5.42
N LEU A 180 13.22 -8.83 5.44
CA LEU A 180 12.15 -8.79 6.44
C LEU A 180 10.81 -9.06 5.76
N PRO A 181 10.19 -10.23 5.99
CA PRO A 181 8.82 -10.48 5.54
C PRO A 181 7.86 -9.40 6.05
N LEU A 182 6.97 -8.94 5.18
CA LEU A 182 5.97 -7.95 5.52
C LEU A 182 4.63 -8.63 5.85
N PRO A 183 3.91 -8.17 6.90
CA PRO A 183 2.62 -8.72 7.29
C PRO A 183 1.50 -8.20 6.37
N VAL A 184 1.54 -8.57 5.11
CA VAL A 184 0.58 -8.15 4.07
C VAL A 184 -0.15 -9.35 3.51
N SER A 185 -1.37 -9.11 2.99
CA SER A 185 -2.29 -10.15 2.51
C SER A 185 -2.13 -10.52 1.04
N ALA A 186 -1.35 -9.75 0.26
CA ALA A 186 -1.17 -9.97 -1.17
C ALA A 186 0.19 -9.45 -1.67
N PRO A 187 0.69 -9.95 -2.83
CA PRO A 187 1.96 -9.54 -3.43
C PRO A 187 1.81 -8.24 -4.22
N PHE A 188 1.54 -7.14 -3.50
CA PHE A 188 1.23 -5.85 -4.09
C PHE A 188 2.34 -5.37 -5.04
N HIS A 189 1.95 -4.71 -6.13
CA HIS A 189 2.81 -4.14 -7.17
C HIS A 189 3.58 -5.15 -8.03
N SER A 190 3.48 -6.46 -7.78
CA SER A 190 4.04 -7.47 -8.67
C SER A 190 3.14 -7.68 -9.91
N SER A 191 3.65 -8.40 -10.90
CA SER A 191 2.88 -8.77 -12.09
C SER A 191 1.66 -9.66 -11.77
N LEU A 192 1.61 -10.26 -10.57
CA LEU A 192 0.43 -10.96 -10.05
C LEU A 192 -0.78 -10.04 -9.80
N MET A 193 -0.55 -8.71 -9.76
CA MET A 193 -1.61 -7.70 -9.62
C MET A 193 -2.25 -7.28 -10.95
N LYS A 194 -1.86 -7.87 -12.10
CA LYS A 194 -2.48 -7.57 -13.41
C LYS A 194 -4.01 -7.68 -13.40
N PRO A 195 -4.64 -8.70 -12.77
CA PRO A 195 -6.10 -8.76 -12.69
C PRO A 195 -6.73 -7.56 -11.98
N ALA A 196 -6.07 -7.03 -10.95
CA ALA A 196 -6.54 -5.82 -10.28
C ALA A 196 -6.39 -4.58 -11.17
N ALA A 197 -5.29 -4.46 -11.91
CA ALA A 197 -5.08 -3.36 -12.84
C ALA A 197 -6.14 -3.31 -13.94
N GLU A 198 -6.57 -4.47 -14.46
CA GLU A 198 -7.64 -4.54 -15.48
C GLU A 198 -9.01 -4.09 -14.92
N LYS A 199 -9.29 -4.36 -13.63
CA LYS A 199 -10.53 -3.90 -12.97
C LYS A 199 -10.57 -2.40 -12.70
N LEU A 200 -9.41 -1.73 -12.73
CA LEU A 200 -9.26 -0.30 -12.42
C LEU A 200 -9.12 0.59 -13.66
N LYS A 201 -9.19 0.03 -14.86
CA LYS A 201 -9.23 0.78 -16.14
C LYS A 201 -10.61 1.34 -16.38
#